data_7dd4c2da8d0bba57b3d2b3105caa7524
#
_entry.id   7dd4c2da8d0bba57b3d2b3105caa7524
#
_cell.length_a   1.000
_cell.length_b   1.000
_cell.length_c   1.000
_cell.angle_alpha   90.00
_cell.angle_beta   90.00
_cell.angle_gamma   90.00
#
_symmetry.space_group_name_H-M   'P 1'
#
loop_
_entity.id
_entity.type
_entity.pdbx_description
1 polymer ?
#
loop_
_entity_poly.entity_id
_entity_poly.type
_entity_poly.pdbx_seq_one_letter_code
_entity_poly.pdbx_strand_id
1 'polypeptide(L)'
;HWDACGRQVRLEGRIVKSPDDESDEYFASRALDSRIGAWASLQSQPLDSRRTLLKRVATEAARFGISVPRPPHWGGFRLWPEAVELWSEGAFRVHDRARWTRAVEPDGPAGFRAGPWRATRLYP
;
A
#
# COMPACT_ATOMS: atom_id res chain seq x y z
N HIS A 1 -0.63 -13.94 3.30
CA HIS A 1 -0.32 -15.26 3.86
C HIS A 1 1.19 -15.42 3.99
N TRP A 2 1.64 -16.01 5.10
CA TRP A 2 3.06 -16.33 5.34
C TRP A 2 3.17 -17.84 5.53
N ASP A 3 3.50 -18.56 4.46
CA ASP A 3 3.58 -20.02 4.45
C ASP A 3 4.56 -20.57 5.49
N ALA A 4 5.72 -19.92 5.65
CA ALA A 4 6.75 -20.36 6.59
C ALA A 4 6.31 -20.44 8.06
N CYS A 5 5.26 -19.73 8.45
CA CYS A 5 4.72 -19.76 9.81
C CYS A 5 3.23 -20.11 9.88
N GLY A 6 2.61 -20.51 8.77
CA GLY A 6 1.21 -20.90 8.71
C GLY A 6 0.25 -19.81 9.20
N ARG A 7 0.49 -18.54 8.83
CA ARG A 7 -0.30 -17.40 9.30
C ARG A 7 -0.82 -16.55 8.15
N GLN A 8 -2.01 -15.98 8.38
CA GLN A 8 -2.60 -15.03 7.45
C GLN A 8 -3.19 -13.84 8.21
N VAL A 9 -3.05 -12.66 7.64
CA VAL A 9 -3.80 -11.47 8.04
C VAL A 9 -4.66 -11.03 6.87
N ARG A 10 -5.93 -10.76 7.13
CA ARG A 10 -6.88 -10.19 6.18
C ARG A 10 -7.39 -8.87 6.72
N LEU A 11 -7.33 -7.84 5.90
CA LEU A 11 -7.83 -6.52 6.21
C LEU A 11 -8.92 -6.16 5.20
N GLU A 12 -10.06 -5.68 5.69
CA GLU A 12 -11.16 -5.18 4.88
C GLU A 12 -11.52 -3.79 5.38
N GLY A 13 -11.86 -2.88 4.46
CA GLY A 13 -12.24 -1.53 4.83
C GLY A 13 -12.21 -0.56 3.68
N ARG A 14 -12.20 0.72 4.00
CA ARG A 14 -12.26 1.83 3.04
C ARG A 14 -10.87 2.33 2.73
N ILE A 15 -10.63 2.64 1.45
CA ILE A 15 -9.35 3.16 0.97
C ILE A 15 -9.56 4.60 0.52
N VAL A 16 -8.66 5.48 0.97
CA VAL A 16 -8.52 6.86 0.48
C VAL A 16 -7.08 7.12 0.07
N LYS A 17 -6.87 8.10 -0.78
CA LYS A 17 -5.51 8.58 -1.06
C LYS A 17 -4.90 9.18 0.21
N SER A 18 -3.61 8.95 0.43
CA SER A 18 -2.86 9.69 1.44
C SER A 18 -2.79 11.17 1.06
N PRO A 19 -2.74 12.08 2.03
CA PRO A 19 -2.51 13.50 1.77
C PRO A 19 -1.25 13.73 0.93
N ASP A 20 -1.27 14.80 0.15
CA ASP A 20 -0.16 15.10 -0.77
C ASP A 20 1.15 15.41 -0.03
N ASP A 21 1.07 16.13 1.09
CA ASP A 21 2.20 16.45 1.95
C ASP A 21 2.93 15.20 2.48
N GLU A 22 2.19 14.18 2.94
CA GLU A 22 2.76 12.90 3.35
C GLU A 22 3.41 12.15 2.17
N SER A 23 2.75 12.20 1.01
CA SER A 23 3.28 11.59 -0.20
C SER A 23 4.56 12.29 -0.66
N ASP A 24 4.62 13.62 -0.55
CA ASP A 24 5.80 14.44 -0.89
C ASP A 24 6.96 14.15 0.07
N GLU A 25 6.71 14.12 1.39
CA GLU A 25 7.70 13.80 2.39
C GLU A 25 8.29 12.40 2.18
N TYR A 26 7.42 11.41 2.00
CA TYR A 26 7.88 10.04 1.76
C TYR A 26 8.63 9.93 0.42
N PHE A 27 8.18 10.60 -0.63
CA PHE A 27 8.89 10.61 -1.92
C PHE A 27 10.28 11.22 -1.77
N ALA A 28 10.40 12.32 -1.06
CA ALA A 28 11.67 13.00 -0.81
C ALA A 28 12.68 12.13 -0.01
N SER A 29 12.20 11.29 0.89
CA SER A 29 13.02 10.37 1.68
C SER A 29 13.62 9.20 0.88
N ARG A 30 13.12 8.94 -0.34
CA ARG A 30 13.58 7.84 -1.18
C ARG A 30 14.94 8.15 -1.81
N ALA A 31 15.72 7.10 -2.08
CA ALA A 31 16.97 7.21 -2.82
C ALA A 31 16.76 7.86 -4.20
N LEU A 32 17.75 8.61 -4.69
CA LEU A 32 17.67 9.38 -5.92
C LEU A 32 17.28 8.52 -7.15
N ASP A 33 17.91 7.36 -7.30
CA ASP A 33 17.63 6.40 -8.37
C ASP A 33 16.18 5.90 -8.34
N SER A 34 15.62 5.67 -7.15
CA SER A 34 14.22 5.29 -6.97
C SER A 34 13.25 6.42 -7.33
N ARG A 35 13.63 7.68 -7.08
CA ARG A 35 12.84 8.86 -7.48
C ARG A 35 12.85 9.05 -8.99
N ILE A 36 14.01 8.89 -9.64
CA ILE A 36 14.16 8.92 -11.11
C ILE A 36 13.38 7.78 -11.73
N GLY A 37 13.47 6.56 -11.17
CA GLY A 37 12.74 5.39 -11.63
C GLY A 37 11.23 5.58 -11.62
N ALA A 38 10.68 6.32 -10.66
CA ALA A 38 9.25 6.62 -10.58
C ALA A 38 8.74 7.48 -11.76
N TRP A 39 9.57 8.37 -12.31
CA TRP A 39 9.27 9.13 -13.53
C TRP A 39 9.46 8.30 -14.79
N ALA A 40 10.50 7.47 -14.83
CA ALA A 40 10.82 6.65 -15.99
C ALA A 40 9.81 5.51 -16.22
N SER A 41 9.20 4.98 -15.15
CA SER A 41 8.31 3.82 -15.22
C SER A 41 6.87 4.22 -15.54
N LEU A 42 6.30 3.61 -16.58
CA LEU A 42 4.86 3.56 -16.82
C LEU A 42 4.31 2.29 -16.17
N GLN A 43 4.20 2.27 -14.86
CA GLN A 43 3.85 1.09 -14.08
C GLN A 43 2.69 0.30 -14.69
N SER A 44 2.87 -1.02 -14.83
CA SER A 44 1.90 -1.98 -15.38
C SER A 44 1.54 -1.78 -16.86
N GLN A 45 2.19 -0.86 -17.58
CA GLN A 45 2.04 -0.76 -19.03
C GLN A 45 2.98 -1.72 -19.76
N PRO A 46 2.63 -2.17 -20.98
CA PRO A 46 3.53 -2.96 -21.81
C PRO A 46 4.86 -2.25 -22.03
N LEU A 47 5.95 -2.99 -21.97
CA LEU A 47 7.31 -2.51 -22.20
C LEU A 47 7.99 -3.32 -23.29
N ASP A 48 8.36 -2.65 -24.38
CA ASP A 48 8.98 -3.30 -25.55
C ASP A 48 10.32 -3.96 -25.21
N SER A 49 11.16 -3.28 -24.41
CA SER A 49 12.46 -3.81 -24.02
C SER A 49 13.01 -3.14 -22.76
N ARG A 50 13.89 -3.86 -22.06
CA ARG A 50 14.67 -3.27 -20.94
C ARG A 50 15.49 -2.06 -21.41
N ARG A 51 15.98 -2.07 -22.64
CA ARG A 51 16.73 -0.95 -23.22
C ARG A 51 15.90 0.33 -23.31
N THR A 52 14.63 0.21 -23.64
CA THR A 52 13.67 1.33 -23.66
C THR A 52 13.53 1.95 -22.26
N LEU A 53 13.37 1.12 -21.23
CA LEU A 53 13.29 1.60 -19.85
C LEU A 53 14.59 2.31 -19.42
N LEU A 54 15.75 1.74 -19.71
CA LEU A 54 17.04 2.35 -19.35
C LEU A 54 17.25 3.70 -20.05
N LYS A 55 16.84 3.84 -21.31
CA LYS A 55 16.85 5.14 -21.99
C LYS A 55 15.97 6.16 -21.29
N ARG A 56 14.77 5.78 -20.88
CA ARG A 56 13.86 6.66 -20.10
C ARG A 56 14.49 7.08 -18.77
N VAL A 57 15.10 6.14 -18.04
CA VAL A 57 15.81 6.45 -16.79
C VAL A 57 16.92 7.48 -17.03
N ALA A 58 17.74 7.31 -18.08
CA ALA A 58 18.79 8.26 -18.41
C ALA A 58 18.24 9.64 -18.79
N THR A 59 17.12 9.69 -19.50
CA THR A 59 16.45 10.93 -19.89
C THR A 59 15.93 11.68 -18.64
N GLU A 60 15.26 11.01 -17.71
CA GLU A 60 14.73 11.64 -16.51
C GLU A 60 15.87 12.03 -15.54
N ALA A 61 16.93 11.24 -15.45
CA ALA A 61 18.13 11.60 -14.71
C ALA A 61 18.78 12.89 -15.24
N ALA A 62 18.90 13.04 -16.54
CA ALA A 62 19.42 14.25 -17.16
C ALA A 62 18.50 15.47 -16.97
N ARG A 63 17.17 15.21 -16.97
CA ARG A 63 16.16 16.26 -16.79
C ARG A 63 16.14 16.85 -15.38
N PHE A 64 16.22 16.02 -14.37
CA PHE A 64 16.01 16.43 -12.97
C PHE A 64 17.31 16.57 -12.16
N GLY A 65 18.37 15.92 -12.56
CA GLY A 65 19.61 15.90 -11.78
C GLY A 65 19.34 15.32 -10.37
N ILE A 66 19.71 16.07 -9.35
CA ILE A 66 19.52 15.67 -7.93
C ILE A 66 18.17 16.11 -7.36
N SER A 67 17.47 17.04 -8.01
CA SER A 67 16.21 17.63 -7.53
C SER A 67 15.03 17.02 -8.27
N VAL A 68 14.63 15.83 -7.86
CA VAL A 68 13.52 15.07 -8.48
C VAL A 68 12.24 15.29 -7.71
N PRO A 69 11.24 16.03 -8.25
CA PRO A 69 9.94 16.21 -7.63
C PRO A 69 9.12 14.90 -7.71
N ARG A 70 8.09 14.78 -6.87
CA ARG A 70 7.15 13.66 -6.95
C ARG A 70 6.31 13.74 -8.24
N PRO A 71 6.19 12.63 -9.01
CA PRO A 71 5.29 12.60 -10.15
C PRO A 71 3.83 12.75 -9.70
N PRO A 72 2.94 13.41 -10.48
CA PRO A 72 1.53 13.59 -10.12
C PRO A 72 0.76 12.28 -9.90
N HIS A 73 1.18 11.21 -10.57
CA HIS A 73 0.56 9.89 -10.46
C HIS A 73 1.10 9.05 -9.31
N TRP A 74 2.13 9.52 -8.60
CA TRP A 74 2.75 8.80 -7.51
C TRP A 74 2.19 9.27 -6.16
N GLY A 75 1.86 8.32 -5.30
CA GLY A 75 1.33 8.61 -3.97
C GLY A 75 1.03 7.33 -3.20
N GLY A 76 0.46 7.48 -2.03
CA GLY A 76 0.06 6.41 -1.15
C GLY A 76 -1.45 6.28 -1.01
N PHE A 77 -1.85 5.23 -0.29
CA PHE A 77 -3.23 5.00 0.12
C PHE A 77 -3.27 4.70 1.61
N ARG A 78 -4.31 5.18 2.28
CA ARG A 78 -4.66 4.80 3.64
C ARG A 78 -5.83 3.83 3.63
N LEU A 79 -5.66 2.71 4.30
CA LEU A 79 -6.76 1.79 4.60
C LEU A 79 -7.33 2.13 5.98
N TRP A 80 -8.62 2.40 6.04
CA TRP A 80 -9.41 2.50 7.25
C TRP A 80 -10.07 1.13 7.48
N PRO A 81 -9.50 0.26 8.32
CA PRO A 81 -9.99 -1.09 8.45
C PRO A 81 -11.32 -1.12 9.22
N GLU A 82 -12.30 -1.76 8.59
CA GLU A 82 -13.61 -2.13 9.18
C GLU A 82 -13.57 -3.53 9.75
N ALA A 83 -12.73 -4.40 9.18
CA ALA A 83 -12.48 -5.73 9.70
C ALA A 83 -11.00 -6.11 9.59
N VAL A 84 -10.53 -6.83 10.61
CA VAL A 84 -9.22 -7.48 10.68
C VAL A 84 -9.44 -8.92 11.07
N GLU A 85 -8.93 -9.86 10.28
CA GLU A 85 -8.97 -11.28 10.62
C GLU A 85 -7.53 -11.82 10.71
N LEU A 86 -7.25 -12.48 11.79
CA LEU A 86 -6.03 -13.25 11.99
C LEU A 86 -6.37 -14.72 11.90
N TRP A 87 -5.61 -15.42 11.09
CA TRP A 87 -5.72 -16.85 10.88
C TRP A 87 -4.37 -17.52 11.19
N SER A 88 -4.40 -18.63 11.91
CA SER A 88 -3.24 -19.45 12.19
C SER A 88 -3.54 -20.91 11.87
N GLU A 89 -2.60 -21.58 11.21
CA GLU A 89 -2.71 -23.00 10.90
C GLU A 89 -2.74 -23.83 12.19
N GLY A 90 -3.65 -24.78 12.23
CA GLY A 90 -3.79 -25.78 13.29
C GLY A 90 -3.81 -27.19 12.73
N ALA A 91 -3.39 -28.17 13.55
CA ALA A 91 -3.43 -29.58 13.22
C ALA A 91 -4.87 -30.04 12.92
N PHE A 92 -5.00 -31.07 12.09
CA PHE A 92 -6.29 -31.67 11.72
C PHE A 92 -7.29 -30.68 11.10
N ARG A 93 -6.80 -29.58 10.49
CA ARG A 93 -7.59 -28.47 9.95
C ARG A 93 -8.35 -27.66 11.01
N VAL A 94 -8.04 -27.82 12.28
CA VAL A 94 -8.59 -27.01 13.37
C VAL A 94 -7.77 -25.71 13.45
N HIS A 95 -8.10 -24.76 12.58
CA HIS A 95 -7.41 -23.49 12.48
C HIS A 95 -7.92 -22.49 13.52
N ASP A 96 -7.02 -21.70 14.10
CA ASP A 96 -7.44 -20.57 14.92
C ASP A 96 -7.76 -19.36 14.05
N ARG A 97 -8.98 -18.84 14.24
CA ARG A 97 -9.45 -17.64 13.52
C ARG A 97 -10.04 -16.64 14.51
N ALA A 98 -9.52 -15.44 14.51
CA ALA A 98 -10.04 -14.34 15.29
C ALA A 98 -10.33 -13.16 14.36
N ARG A 99 -11.54 -12.60 14.45
CA ARG A 99 -11.97 -11.46 13.64
C ARG A 99 -12.40 -10.32 14.54
N TRP A 100 -11.91 -9.13 14.21
CA TRP A 100 -12.33 -7.87 14.80
C TRP A 100 -13.09 -7.08 13.77
N THR A 101 -14.18 -6.48 14.17
CA THR A 101 -14.98 -5.59 13.32
C THR A 101 -15.28 -4.28 14.05
N ARG A 102 -15.42 -3.21 13.29
CA ARG A 102 -15.88 -1.90 13.77
C ARG A 102 -16.61 -1.15 12.67
N ALA A 103 -17.42 -0.17 13.06
CA ALA A 103 -17.97 0.80 12.13
C ALA A 103 -16.89 1.83 11.76
N VAL A 104 -16.88 2.24 10.49
CA VAL A 104 -16.05 3.33 9.97
C VAL A 104 -16.98 4.24 9.17
N GLU A 105 -17.23 5.43 9.69
CA GLU A 105 -18.17 6.41 9.14
C GLU A 105 -17.40 7.58 8.53
N PRO A 106 -17.85 8.16 7.42
CA PRO A 106 -17.23 9.37 6.86
C PRO A 106 -17.20 10.50 7.90
N ASP A 107 -16.05 11.19 7.97
CA ASP A 107 -15.85 12.34 8.84
C ASP A 107 -15.03 13.41 8.06
N GLY A 108 -15.75 14.28 7.35
CA GLY A 108 -15.16 15.27 6.44
C GLY A 108 -14.80 14.73 5.06
N PRO A 109 -14.14 15.56 4.23
CA PRO A 109 -13.94 15.29 2.80
C PRO A 109 -13.04 14.09 2.47
N ALA A 110 -12.11 13.73 3.35
CA ALA A 110 -11.16 12.63 3.14
C ALA A 110 -10.87 11.83 4.41
N GLY A 111 -11.63 12.06 5.49
CA GLY A 111 -11.45 11.40 6.77
C GLY A 111 -12.56 10.40 7.09
N PHE A 112 -12.30 9.60 8.10
CA PHE A 112 -13.26 8.68 8.70
C PHE A 112 -13.12 8.68 10.21
N ARG A 113 -14.23 8.48 10.90
CA ARG A 113 -14.28 8.21 12.33
C ARG A 113 -14.52 6.73 12.54
N ALA A 114 -13.66 6.11 13.33
CA ALA A 114 -13.73 4.69 13.62
C ALA A 114 -14.33 4.45 15.01
N GLY A 115 -15.30 3.55 15.08
CA GLY A 115 -15.88 3.05 16.30
C GLY A 115 -14.98 2.04 17.03
N PRO A 116 -15.45 1.55 18.19
CA PRO A 116 -14.73 0.54 18.96
C PRO A 116 -14.71 -0.82 18.25
N TRP A 117 -13.64 -1.57 18.44
CA TRP A 117 -13.52 -2.93 17.95
C TRP A 117 -14.37 -3.92 18.73
N ARG A 118 -14.98 -4.85 18.00
CA ARG A 118 -15.66 -6.04 18.56
C ARG A 118 -14.92 -7.29 18.05
N ALA A 119 -14.50 -8.13 18.98
CA ALA A 119 -13.78 -9.37 18.68
C ALA A 119 -14.74 -10.57 18.63
N THR A 120 -14.49 -11.49 17.69
CA THR A 120 -15.23 -12.75 17.54
C THR A 120 -14.27 -13.85 17.09
N ARG A 121 -14.42 -15.04 17.64
CA ARG A 121 -13.79 -16.25 17.08
C ARG A 121 -14.65 -16.81 15.96
N LEU A 122 -14.00 -17.33 14.94
CA LEU A 122 -14.66 -17.98 13.81
C LEU A 122 -14.32 -19.48 13.80
N TYR A 123 -15.23 -20.27 13.29
CA TYR A 123 -14.93 -21.65 12.96
C TYR A 123 -13.89 -21.72 11.85
N PRO A 124 -13.05 -22.81 11.83
CA PRO A 124 -12.07 -23.04 10.77
C PRO A 124 -12.71 -23.15 9.38
#